data_559cbd68ccfa2d44ab6f8c0dce74a7a4
#
_entry.id   559cbd68ccfa2d44ab6f8c0dce74a7a4
#
_cell.length_a   1.000
_cell.length_b   1.000
_cell.length_c   1.000
_cell.angle_alpha   90.00
_cell.angle_beta   90.00
_cell.angle_gamma   90.00
#
_symmetry.space_group_name_H-M   'P 1'
#
loop_
_entity.id
_entity.type
_entity.pdbx_description
1 polymer ?
#
loop_
_entity_poly.entity_id
_entity_poly.type
_entity_poly.pdbx_seq_one_letter_code
_entity_poly.pdbx_strand_id
1 'polypeptide(L)'
;DDDGVRWIGRAAALLRGKGHDISAAHVIETVRLANASAALRGQSQPRLADHLEALTAIIGMGDDTVLQLITREWLVGDAIGSVPAATPQLPLIADVAAQRKKLRLIETAEAKTLELDLRKPLDLQRSIFIHRLNLLGIDGAEALPVRGKGTYKEAWSYLYQPEQHITLTERAIYGNTLATAVQGYVSERLQQAGSLAELTALLARVIPADLPGLVGRITAQIANLSASHDNLADTLAALPNLADTVRYGNVRDYDPAPLVAVLDTLLARLAAGGVQGCLNIDYDSARALFEPIRQADYQIGLLNHAALAAYWQRFLETILAAHNAHPLLSGSATRQLFDQQHLDADASAVQLAQHLSAANPPEHAAHWLEGFLYQSGTVLLIHEPLWQIVDGWLRGLTAEHFTELLPLLRRTFSSFEYGERRQLGDKARAHASDRPAATPATASAHTAFASEHGLAAMQTVAAWLGIPLVAE
;
A
#
# COMPACT_ATOMS: atom_id res chain seq x y z
N ASP A 1 -4.60 5.63 57.17
CA ASP A 1 -5.58 5.15 58.16
C ASP A 1 -7.03 5.26 57.65
N ASP A 2 -7.38 4.77 56.48
CA ASP A 2 -8.77 4.77 56.04
C ASP A 2 -9.23 3.41 55.48
N ASP A 3 -8.52 2.33 55.74
CA ASP A 3 -8.85 0.96 55.34
C ASP A 3 -9.26 0.81 53.87
N GLY A 4 -8.82 1.72 53.01
CA GLY A 4 -9.18 1.77 51.60
C GLY A 4 -10.56 2.37 51.28
N VAL A 5 -11.31 2.88 52.27
CA VAL A 5 -12.67 3.43 52.06
C VAL A 5 -12.65 4.58 51.07
N ARG A 6 -11.72 5.51 51.17
CA ARG A 6 -11.58 6.64 50.22
C ARG A 6 -11.19 6.17 48.84
N TRP A 7 -10.33 5.15 48.78
CA TRP A 7 -9.88 4.60 47.51
C TRP A 7 -11.05 3.93 46.76
N ILE A 8 -11.81 3.03 47.43
CA ILE A 8 -12.99 2.38 46.85
C ILE A 8 -14.08 3.40 46.53
N GLY A 9 -14.25 4.44 47.41
CA GLY A 9 -15.20 5.53 47.16
C GLY A 9 -14.89 6.32 45.88
N ARG A 10 -13.61 6.56 45.56
CA ARG A 10 -13.18 7.20 44.31
C ARG A 10 -13.40 6.28 43.11
N ALA A 11 -13.08 4.98 43.23
CA ALA A 11 -13.36 4.00 42.18
C ALA A 11 -14.86 3.94 41.87
N ALA A 12 -15.72 3.92 42.89
CA ALA A 12 -17.16 3.96 42.71
C ALA A 12 -17.65 5.26 42.05
N ALA A 13 -17.04 6.42 42.40
CA ALA A 13 -17.37 7.71 41.78
C ALA A 13 -17.00 7.72 40.27
N LEU A 14 -15.83 7.17 39.91
CA LEU A 14 -15.41 7.02 38.51
C LEU A 14 -16.41 6.16 37.71
N LEU A 15 -16.77 5.01 38.29
CA LEU A 15 -17.67 4.08 37.62
C LEU A 15 -19.10 4.65 37.47
N ARG A 16 -19.60 5.38 38.45
CA ARG A 16 -20.88 6.12 38.38
C ARG A 16 -20.83 7.17 37.24
N GLY A 17 -19.70 7.87 37.10
CA GLY A 17 -19.49 8.82 36.00
C GLY A 17 -19.52 8.17 34.61
N LYS A 18 -19.28 6.85 34.53
CA LYS A 18 -19.36 6.04 33.32
C LYS A 18 -20.71 5.31 33.14
N GLY A 19 -21.67 5.61 34.00
CA GLY A 19 -23.03 5.06 33.90
C GLY A 19 -23.25 3.72 34.62
N HIS A 20 -22.30 3.27 35.44
CA HIS A 20 -22.51 2.08 36.28
C HIS A 20 -23.32 2.43 37.53
N ASP A 21 -24.37 1.66 37.84
CA ASP A 21 -25.21 1.86 39.02
C ASP A 21 -24.57 1.21 40.24
N ILE A 22 -23.80 2.02 41.01
CA ILE A 22 -23.07 1.57 42.17
C ILE A 22 -23.65 2.26 43.42
N SER A 23 -24.29 1.46 44.28
CA SER A 23 -24.86 1.92 45.55
C SER A 23 -23.79 2.10 46.65
N ALA A 24 -24.16 2.78 47.72
CA ALA A 24 -23.31 2.87 48.92
C ALA A 24 -23.08 1.48 49.57
N ALA A 25 -24.06 0.58 49.45
CA ALA A 25 -23.93 -0.80 49.91
C ALA A 25 -22.79 -1.55 49.19
N HIS A 26 -22.70 -1.41 47.87
CA HIS A 26 -21.59 -2.00 47.10
C HIS A 26 -20.21 -1.52 47.59
N VAL A 27 -20.07 -0.24 47.91
CA VAL A 27 -18.80 0.33 48.47
C VAL A 27 -18.47 -0.30 49.81
N ILE A 28 -19.49 -0.38 50.73
CA ILE A 28 -19.29 -0.94 52.08
C ILE A 28 -18.90 -2.44 51.98
N GLU A 29 -19.58 -3.21 51.19
CA GLU A 29 -19.30 -4.64 51.03
C GLU A 29 -17.95 -4.90 50.35
N THR A 30 -17.54 -4.05 49.40
CA THR A 30 -16.21 -4.12 48.78
C THR A 30 -15.10 -3.88 49.82
N VAL A 31 -15.26 -2.87 50.66
CA VAL A 31 -14.29 -2.61 51.76
C VAL A 31 -14.24 -3.77 52.75
N ARG A 32 -15.40 -4.32 53.14
CA ARG A 32 -15.48 -5.48 54.05
C ARG A 32 -14.80 -6.71 53.49
N LEU A 33 -15.04 -6.99 52.23
CA LEU A 33 -14.42 -8.14 51.52
C LEU A 33 -12.90 -7.96 51.41
N ALA A 34 -12.41 -6.76 51.06
CA ALA A 34 -10.99 -6.49 50.97
C ALA A 34 -10.28 -6.70 52.33
N ASN A 35 -10.89 -6.19 53.42
CA ASN A 35 -10.37 -6.38 54.77
C ASN A 35 -10.38 -7.85 55.20
N ALA A 36 -11.48 -8.60 54.90
CA ALA A 36 -11.56 -10.01 55.18
C ALA A 36 -10.51 -10.83 54.44
N SER A 37 -10.28 -10.51 53.13
CA SER A 37 -9.24 -11.15 52.32
C SER A 37 -7.84 -10.90 52.86
N ALA A 38 -7.56 -9.67 53.29
CA ALA A 38 -6.29 -9.31 53.92
C ALA A 38 -6.07 -10.07 55.24
N ALA A 39 -7.11 -10.14 56.08
CA ALA A 39 -7.03 -10.88 57.35
C ALA A 39 -6.78 -12.38 57.11
N LEU A 40 -7.45 -13.01 56.14
CA LEU A 40 -7.22 -14.42 55.74
C LEU A 40 -5.79 -14.67 55.29
N ARG A 41 -5.16 -13.67 54.67
CA ARG A 41 -3.75 -13.72 54.22
C ARG A 41 -2.77 -13.31 55.34
N GLY A 42 -3.22 -13.10 56.56
CA GLY A 42 -2.39 -12.71 57.68
C GLY A 42 -1.84 -11.28 57.58
N GLN A 43 -2.49 -10.40 56.84
CA GLN A 43 -2.09 -9.01 56.64
C GLN A 43 -2.89 -8.10 57.54
N SER A 44 -2.24 -7.05 58.09
CA SER A 44 -2.89 -6.06 58.95
C SER A 44 -3.77 -5.06 58.21
N GLN A 45 -3.55 -4.89 56.92
CA GLN A 45 -4.31 -3.97 56.05
C GLN A 45 -4.43 -4.55 54.62
N PRO A 46 -5.52 -4.25 53.90
CA PRO A 46 -5.68 -4.66 52.52
C PRO A 46 -4.62 -4.01 51.61
N ARG A 47 -4.08 -4.79 50.70
CA ARG A 47 -3.20 -4.31 49.63
C ARG A 47 -4.04 -4.00 48.37
N LEU A 48 -3.41 -3.39 47.37
CA LEU A 48 -4.05 -3.07 46.11
C LEU A 48 -4.73 -4.31 45.49
N ALA A 49 -4.08 -5.47 45.52
CA ALA A 49 -4.65 -6.72 45.00
C ALA A 49 -5.96 -7.11 45.71
N ASP A 50 -6.02 -6.97 47.06
CA ASP A 50 -7.22 -7.29 47.82
C ASP A 50 -8.38 -6.35 47.48
N HIS A 51 -8.10 -5.07 47.25
CA HIS A 51 -9.08 -4.09 46.78
C HIS A 51 -9.59 -4.40 45.38
N LEU A 52 -8.68 -4.77 44.45
CA LEU A 52 -9.04 -5.08 43.06
C LEU A 52 -9.87 -6.37 42.97
N GLU A 53 -9.49 -7.42 43.74
CA GLU A 53 -10.27 -8.66 43.83
C GLU A 53 -11.67 -8.40 44.41
N ALA A 54 -11.77 -7.59 45.48
CA ALA A 54 -13.06 -7.23 46.06
C ALA A 54 -13.92 -6.39 45.14
N LEU A 55 -13.33 -5.46 44.36
CA LEU A 55 -14.05 -4.70 43.33
C LEU A 55 -14.60 -5.60 42.24
N THR A 56 -13.78 -6.51 41.75
CA THR A 56 -14.23 -7.49 40.72
C THR A 56 -15.38 -8.36 41.25
N ALA A 57 -15.26 -8.84 42.50
CA ALA A 57 -16.27 -9.74 43.07
C ALA A 57 -17.59 -9.02 43.34
N ILE A 58 -17.60 -7.83 43.93
CA ILE A 58 -18.82 -7.14 44.38
C ILE A 58 -19.38 -6.21 43.33
N ILE A 59 -18.56 -5.40 42.70
CA ILE A 59 -18.98 -4.37 41.74
C ILE A 59 -19.01 -4.94 40.32
N GLY A 60 -18.00 -5.72 39.95
CA GLY A 60 -17.90 -6.38 38.66
C GLY A 60 -18.74 -7.66 38.56
N MET A 61 -19.27 -8.18 39.69
CA MET A 61 -19.97 -9.46 39.72
C MET A 61 -19.18 -10.61 39.05
N GLY A 62 -17.84 -10.56 39.16
CA GLY A 62 -16.92 -11.50 38.55
C GLY A 62 -16.44 -11.11 37.16
N ASP A 63 -16.90 -9.99 36.57
CA ASP A 63 -16.44 -9.47 35.29
C ASP A 63 -15.25 -8.51 35.47
N ASP A 64 -14.16 -8.76 34.75
CA ASP A 64 -12.93 -7.97 34.77
C ASP A 64 -13.04 -6.62 34.01
N THR A 65 -14.10 -6.39 33.26
CA THR A 65 -14.29 -5.16 32.47
C THR A 65 -14.23 -3.91 33.33
N VAL A 66 -14.87 -3.97 34.52
CA VAL A 66 -14.85 -2.88 35.51
C VAL A 66 -13.44 -2.63 36.01
N LEU A 67 -12.66 -3.70 36.22
CA LEU A 67 -11.29 -3.62 36.68
C LEU A 67 -10.37 -2.98 35.62
N GLN A 68 -10.53 -3.34 34.35
CA GLN A 68 -9.78 -2.76 33.25
C GLN A 68 -10.01 -1.26 33.14
N LEU A 69 -11.25 -0.79 33.33
CA LEU A 69 -11.60 0.62 33.30
C LEU A 69 -10.88 1.39 34.45
N ILE A 70 -10.94 0.87 35.68
CA ILE A 70 -10.29 1.46 36.84
C ILE A 70 -8.76 1.46 36.64
N THR A 71 -8.20 0.36 36.19
CA THR A 71 -6.75 0.24 35.98
C THR A 71 -6.28 1.22 34.93
N ARG A 72 -6.94 1.32 33.80
CA ARG A 72 -6.55 2.19 32.71
C ARG A 72 -6.71 3.67 33.03
N GLU A 73 -7.88 4.09 33.54
CA GLU A 73 -8.19 5.52 33.69
C GLU A 73 -7.70 6.09 34.99
N TRP A 74 -7.53 5.28 36.03
CA TRP A 74 -7.20 5.81 37.36
C TRP A 74 -5.92 5.26 37.95
N LEU A 75 -5.62 3.97 37.86
CA LEU A 75 -4.37 3.45 38.43
C LEU A 75 -3.15 3.80 37.58
N VAL A 76 -3.26 3.64 36.28
CA VAL A 76 -2.23 4.03 35.30
C VAL A 76 -2.40 5.51 34.97
N GLY A 77 -3.60 5.89 34.52
CA GLY A 77 -3.92 7.26 34.14
C GLY A 77 -3.11 7.77 32.94
N ASP A 78 -3.43 8.96 32.48
CA ASP A 78 -2.73 9.62 31.36
C ASP A 78 -1.75 10.70 31.87
N ALA A 79 -1.49 10.75 33.18
CA ALA A 79 -0.60 11.74 33.75
C ALA A 79 0.86 11.42 33.45
N ILE A 80 1.43 12.13 32.51
CA ILE A 80 2.85 12.07 32.19
C ILE A 80 3.57 12.94 33.21
N GLY A 81 4.56 12.35 33.92
CA GLY A 81 5.38 13.09 34.86
C GLY A 81 6.17 14.20 34.18
N SER A 82 6.38 15.33 34.86
CA SER A 82 7.28 16.38 34.40
C SER A 82 8.68 16.16 34.95
N VAL A 83 9.68 16.19 34.07
CA VAL A 83 11.10 16.18 34.48
C VAL A 83 11.50 17.62 34.82
N PRO A 84 12.07 17.90 36.04
CA PRO A 84 12.53 19.23 36.37
C PRO A 84 13.54 19.75 35.34
N ALA A 85 13.47 21.04 35.00
CA ALA A 85 14.35 21.67 34.01
C ALA A 85 15.86 21.56 34.36
N ALA A 86 16.18 21.37 35.64
CA ALA A 86 17.54 21.17 36.13
C ALA A 86 18.06 19.72 35.95
N THR A 87 17.21 18.76 35.56
CA THR A 87 17.64 17.38 35.34
C THR A 87 18.46 17.30 34.07
N PRO A 88 19.66 16.68 34.09
CA PRO A 88 20.45 16.49 32.89
C PRO A 88 19.66 15.71 31.85
N GLN A 89 19.40 16.32 30.69
CA GLN A 89 18.75 15.66 29.54
C GLN A 89 19.78 14.88 28.75
N LEU A 90 19.34 13.79 28.11
CA LEU A 90 20.17 13.09 27.13
C LEU A 90 20.57 14.05 26.01
N PRO A 91 21.83 14.01 25.56
CA PRO A 91 22.32 14.93 24.53
C PRO A 91 21.45 14.93 23.25
N LEU A 92 20.93 13.77 22.84
CA LEU A 92 20.04 13.65 21.68
C LEU A 92 18.73 14.43 21.88
N ILE A 93 18.12 14.35 23.07
CA ILE A 93 16.87 15.07 23.37
C ILE A 93 17.13 16.58 23.36
N ALA A 94 18.23 17.02 23.96
CA ALA A 94 18.62 18.42 23.96
C ALA A 94 18.90 18.97 22.55
N ASP A 95 19.55 18.17 21.69
CA ASP A 95 19.82 18.51 20.29
C ASP A 95 18.52 18.67 19.49
N VAL A 96 17.59 17.70 19.61
CA VAL A 96 16.29 17.74 18.91
C VAL A 96 15.47 18.96 19.37
N ALA A 97 15.43 19.26 20.67
CA ALA A 97 14.73 20.43 21.20
C ALA A 97 15.34 21.75 20.68
N ALA A 98 16.68 21.85 20.64
CA ALA A 98 17.39 23.01 20.08
C ALA A 98 17.10 23.20 18.61
N GLN A 99 17.09 22.11 17.80
CA GLN A 99 16.77 22.14 16.38
C GLN A 99 15.30 22.55 16.15
N ARG A 100 14.33 22.01 16.90
CA ARG A 100 12.92 22.43 16.84
C ARG A 100 12.76 23.93 17.05
N LYS A 101 13.42 24.46 18.09
CA LYS A 101 13.39 25.89 18.39
C LYS A 101 13.98 26.73 17.24
N LYS A 102 15.15 26.34 16.73
CA LYS A 102 15.82 27.01 15.59
C LYS A 102 14.93 27.00 14.34
N LEU A 103 14.25 25.90 14.06
CA LEU A 103 13.39 25.71 12.90
C LEU A 103 11.98 26.28 13.08
N ARG A 104 11.67 26.85 14.26
CA ARG A 104 10.35 27.40 14.61
C ARG A 104 9.23 26.35 14.46
N LEU A 105 9.53 25.10 14.80
CA LEU A 105 8.57 24.02 14.88
C LEU A 105 8.02 23.97 16.31
N ILE A 106 6.81 24.51 16.48
CA ILE A 106 6.19 24.63 17.80
C ILE A 106 5.66 23.27 18.23
N GLU A 107 5.96 22.87 19.45
CA GLU A 107 5.36 21.72 20.10
C GLU A 107 3.87 22.00 20.35
N THR A 108 3.02 21.30 19.64
CA THR A 108 1.56 21.45 19.73
C THR A 108 0.92 20.09 19.75
N ALA A 109 -0.05 19.91 20.63
CA ALA A 109 -0.86 18.69 20.71
C ALA A 109 -1.89 18.59 19.56
N GLU A 110 -2.08 19.66 18.81
CA GLU A 110 -2.95 19.67 17.64
C GLU A 110 -2.11 19.55 16.37
N ALA A 111 -2.55 18.69 15.44
CA ALA A 111 -1.89 18.52 14.16
C ALA A 111 -1.94 19.81 13.33
N LYS A 112 -0.79 20.28 12.87
CA LYS A 112 -0.65 21.45 12.00
C LYS A 112 -0.15 21.02 10.64
N THR A 113 -0.79 21.55 9.60
CA THR A 113 -0.31 21.39 8.23
C THR A 113 0.87 22.33 7.99
N LEU A 114 2.00 21.77 7.59
CA LEU A 114 3.19 22.49 7.17
C LEU A 114 3.34 22.33 5.66
N GLU A 115 3.22 23.44 4.93
CA GLU A 115 3.56 23.48 3.51
C GLU A 115 4.99 24.01 3.36
N LEU A 116 5.88 23.21 2.80
CA LEU A 116 7.29 23.50 2.65
C LEU A 116 7.63 23.72 1.16
N ASP A 117 8.34 24.82 0.87
CA ASP A 117 8.96 25.06 -0.43
C ASP A 117 10.48 24.85 -0.29
N LEU A 118 10.98 23.73 -0.81
CA LEU A 118 12.37 23.29 -0.64
C LEU A 118 13.41 24.24 -1.24
N ARG A 119 13.00 25.20 -2.05
CA ARG A 119 13.86 26.29 -2.55
C ARG A 119 14.20 27.33 -1.48
N LYS A 120 13.40 27.35 -0.39
CA LYS A 120 13.64 28.24 0.76
C LYS A 120 14.51 27.53 1.80
N PRO A 121 15.64 28.13 2.22
CA PRO A 121 16.58 27.47 3.12
C PRO A 121 15.94 26.98 4.43
N LEU A 122 15.02 27.75 5.03
CA LEU A 122 14.35 27.34 6.26
C LEU A 122 13.44 26.14 6.05
N ASP A 123 12.68 26.12 4.97
CA ASP A 123 11.76 25.03 4.66
C ASP A 123 12.52 23.74 4.29
N LEU A 124 13.65 23.88 3.58
CA LEU A 124 14.56 22.75 3.33
C LEU A 124 15.10 22.16 4.64
N GLN A 125 15.55 23.01 5.57
CA GLN A 125 16.03 22.52 6.88
C GLN A 125 14.91 21.87 7.71
N ARG A 126 13.68 22.37 7.65
CA ARG A 126 12.50 21.73 8.26
C ARG A 126 12.23 20.35 7.66
N SER A 127 12.28 20.24 6.35
CA SER A 127 12.11 18.97 5.66
C SER A 127 13.19 17.96 6.09
N ILE A 128 14.47 18.35 6.07
CA ILE A 128 15.60 17.50 6.52
C ILE A 128 15.37 17.02 7.96
N PHE A 129 14.97 17.92 8.85
CA PHE A 129 14.71 17.58 10.24
C PHE A 129 13.57 16.56 10.38
N ILE A 130 12.45 16.75 9.68
CA ILE A 130 11.31 15.84 9.70
C ILE A 130 11.72 14.46 9.14
N HIS A 131 12.42 14.41 8.03
CA HIS A 131 12.89 13.14 7.47
C HIS A 131 13.85 12.40 8.41
N ARG A 132 14.69 13.12 9.16
CA ARG A 132 15.57 12.51 10.18
C ARG A 132 14.78 11.93 11.35
N LEU A 133 13.74 12.62 11.84
CA LEU A 133 12.86 12.09 12.87
C LEU A 133 12.16 10.80 12.39
N ASN A 134 11.59 10.84 11.19
CA ASN A 134 10.90 9.68 10.62
C ASN A 134 11.85 8.48 10.36
N LEU A 135 13.12 8.73 10.04
CA LEU A 135 14.13 7.66 9.91
C LEU A 135 14.40 6.97 11.25
N LEU A 136 14.42 7.71 12.36
CA LEU A 136 14.58 7.15 13.71
C LEU A 136 13.29 6.45 14.21
N GLY A 137 12.18 6.54 13.48
CA GLY A 137 10.89 6.04 13.93
C GLY A 137 10.25 6.90 15.01
N ILE A 138 10.53 8.22 14.99
CA ILE A 138 9.90 9.19 15.89
C ILE A 138 8.65 9.71 15.20
N ASP A 139 7.49 9.26 15.66
CA ASP A 139 6.19 9.63 15.12
C ASP A 139 5.89 11.12 15.32
N GLY A 140 4.95 11.65 14.55
CA GLY A 140 4.46 13.03 14.66
C GLY A 140 4.62 13.88 13.41
N ALA A 141 5.10 13.31 12.31
CA ALA A 141 5.07 13.97 11.00
C ALA A 141 4.67 12.98 9.90
N GLU A 142 3.49 13.19 9.32
CA GLU A 142 2.96 12.39 8.23
C GLU A 142 2.93 13.22 6.94
N ALA A 143 3.39 12.60 5.83
CA ALA A 143 3.37 13.24 4.53
C ALA A 143 1.93 13.39 4.01
N LEU A 144 1.58 14.57 3.54
CA LEU A 144 0.29 14.86 2.93
C LEU A 144 0.43 15.00 1.41
N PRO A 145 -0.62 14.65 0.63
CA PRO A 145 -0.65 14.86 -0.80
C PRO A 145 -0.49 16.34 -1.15
N VAL A 146 0.45 16.67 -2.03
CA VAL A 146 0.67 18.04 -2.48
C VAL A 146 -0.10 18.29 -3.78
N ARG A 147 -0.90 19.35 -3.84
CA ARG A 147 -1.55 19.79 -5.08
C ARG A 147 -0.56 20.62 -5.92
N GLY A 148 -0.26 20.16 -7.12
CA GLY A 148 0.54 20.90 -8.11
C GLY A 148 1.63 20.07 -8.78
N LYS A 149 2.05 20.49 -9.98
CA LYS A 149 3.17 19.90 -10.69
C LYS A 149 4.48 20.50 -10.15
N GLY A 150 5.27 19.75 -9.40
CA GLY A 150 6.61 20.17 -9.01
C GLY A 150 7.17 19.42 -7.80
N THR A 151 8.42 19.00 -7.91
CA THR A 151 9.18 18.23 -6.92
C THR A 151 9.70 19.06 -5.73
N TYR A 152 9.48 20.39 -5.76
CA TYR A 152 10.01 21.32 -4.75
C TYR A 152 9.08 21.59 -3.57
N LYS A 153 7.88 21.02 -3.56
CA LYS A 153 6.91 21.25 -2.47
C LYS A 153 6.66 19.97 -1.70
N GLU A 154 6.66 20.09 -0.40
CA GLU A 154 6.24 19.03 0.53
C GLU A 154 5.13 19.58 1.42
N ALA A 155 4.19 18.73 1.81
CA ALA A 155 3.20 19.02 2.84
C ALA A 155 3.25 17.94 3.91
N TRP A 156 3.21 18.37 5.16
CA TRP A 156 3.30 17.50 6.32
C TRP A 156 2.20 17.82 7.32
N SER A 157 1.56 16.80 7.87
CA SER A 157 0.81 16.90 9.11
C SER A 157 1.81 16.76 10.26
N TYR A 158 2.06 17.84 11.00
CA TYR A 158 3.05 17.87 12.08
C TYR A 158 2.35 17.96 13.42
N LEU A 159 2.69 17.05 14.32
CA LEU A 159 2.16 16.93 15.67
C LEU A 159 3.29 16.62 16.64
N TYR A 160 3.28 17.26 17.81
CA TYR A 160 4.14 16.87 18.92
C TYR A 160 3.41 15.89 19.83
N GLN A 161 4.04 14.76 20.10
CA GLN A 161 3.55 13.74 21.03
C GLN A 161 4.59 13.51 22.13
N PRO A 162 4.19 13.51 23.41
CA PRO A 162 5.11 13.28 24.54
C PRO A 162 5.86 11.94 24.44
N GLU A 163 5.26 10.92 23.82
CA GLU A 163 5.85 9.61 23.55
C GLU A 163 7.12 9.67 22.72
N GLN A 164 7.32 10.74 21.96
CA GLN A 164 8.56 10.99 21.22
C GLN A 164 9.79 11.01 22.13
N HIS A 165 9.63 11.44 23.40
CA HIS A 165 10.72 11.40 24.39
C HIS A 165 11.17 9.99 24.72
N ILE A 166 10.24 9.03 24.75
CA ILE A 166 10.54 7.61 25.01
C ILE A 166 11.38 7.08 23.85
N THR A 167 10.91 7.28 22.63
CA THR A 167 11.62 6.84 21.43
C THR A 167 13.00 7.50 21.31
N LEU A 168 13.10 8.80 21.57
CA LEU A 168 14.39 9.52 21.58
C LEU A 168 15.36 8.96 22.64
N THR A 169 14.85 8.57 23.82
CA THR A 169 15.66 7.94 24.87
C THR A 169 16.21 6.59 24.40
N GLU A 170 15.38 5.75 23.78
CA GLU A 170 15.79 4.48 23.22
C GLU A 170 16.81 4.66 22.07
N ARG A 171 16.63 5.67 21.23
CA ARG A 171 17.53 5.96 20.10
C ARG A 171 18.83 6.68 20.49
N ALA A 172 18.96 7.17 21.71
CA ALA A 172 20.18 7.83 22.19
C ALA A 172 21.43 6.92 22.17
N ILE A 173 21.25 5.61 22.17
CA ILE A 173 22.34 4.64 22.01
C ILE A 173 23.07 4.77 20.67
N TYR A 174 22.39 5.28 19.62
CA TYR A 174 22.94 5.42 18.29
C TYR A 174 23.74 6.72 18.06
N GLY A 175 23.56 7.72 18.92
CA GLY A 175 24.29 8.99 18.80
C GLY A 175 23.76 10.11 19.68
N ASN A 176 24.59 11.12 19.85
CA ASN A 176 24.32 12.27 20.73
C ASN A 176 23.59 13.43 20.02
N THR A 177 23.53 13.43 18.71
CA THR A 177 22.81 14.40 17.87
C THR A 177 21.84 13.68 16.96
N LEU A 178 20.81 14.37 16.46
CA LEU A 178 19.85 13.78 15.54
C LEU A 178 20.54 13.18 14.29
N ALA A 179 21.51 13.88 13.73
CA ALA A 179 22.25 13.39 12.57
C ALA A 179 23.06 12.12 12.87
N THR A 180 23.81 12.10 13.99
CA THR A 180 24.63 10.94 14.37
C THR A 180 23.78 9.74 14.80
N ALA A 181 22.66 9.99 15.48
CA ALA A 181 21.71 8.93 15.86
C ALA A 181 21.08 8.28 14.62
N VAL A 182 20.67 9.07 13.62
CA VAL A 182 20.17 8.53 12.35
C VAL A 182 21.25 7.74 11.62
N GLN A 183 22.49 8.24 11.57
CA GLN A 183 23.61 7.52 10.95
C GLN A 183 23.86 6.17 11.62
N GLY A 184 23.88 6.13 12.95
CA GLY A 184 24.07 4.88 13.71
C GLY A 184 22.92 3.88 13.45
N TYR A 185 21.68 4.34 13.61
CA TYR A 185 20.50 3.52 13.44
C TYR A 185 20.34 2.96 12.02
N VAL A 186 20.53 3.83 11.00
CA VAL A 186 20.46 3.40 9.59
C VAL A 186 21.62 2.47 9.25
N SER A 187 22.82 2.66 9.83
CA SER A 187 23.95 1.76 9.61
C SER A 187 23.68 0.35 10.13
N GLU A 188 23.01 0.20 11.25
CA GLU A 188 22.58 -1.10 11.76
C GLU A 188 21.53 -1.74 10.83
N ARG A 189 20.51 -0.96 10.40
CA ARG A 189 19.52 -1.41 9.43
C ARG A 189 20.14 -1.86 8.10
N LEU A 190 21.15 -1.13 7.64
CA LEU A 190 21.88 -1.46 6.43
C LEU A 190 22.59 -2.80 6.52
N GLN A 191 23.12 -3.16 7.70
CA GLN A 191 23.74 -4.47 7.91
C GLN A 191 22.72 -5.63 7.91
N GLN A 192 21.47 -5.35 8.26
CA GLN A 192 20.38 -6.33 8.33
C GLN A 192 19.65 -6.48 6.99
N ALA A 193 19.75 -5.48 6.10
CA ALA A 193 19.05 -5.48 4.83
C ALA A 193 19.60 -6.57 3.90
N GLY A 194 18.73 -7.49 3.48
CA GLY A 194 19.05 -8.66 2.66
C GLY A 194 18.55 -8.60 1.22
N SER A 195 17.72 -7.58 0.86
CA SER A 195 17.11 -7.48 -0.47
C SER A 195 17.38 -6.11 -1.14
N LEU A 196 17.28 -6.09 -2.47
CA LEU A 196 17.36 -4.84 -3.25
C LEU A 196 16.20 -3.90 -2.91
N ALA A 197 15.00 -4.44 -2.71
CA ALA A 197 13.82 -3.66 -2.34
C ALA A 197 14.01 -2.95 -1.00
N GLU A 198 14.52 -3.63 0.02
CA GLU A 198 14.83 -3.01 1.33
C GLU A 198 15.87 -1.91 1.23
N LEU A 199 16.98 -2.17 0.50
CA LEU A 199 18.05 -1.20 0.32
C LEU A 199 17.59 0.04 -0.43
N THR A 200 16.80 -0.12 -1.49
CA THR A 200 16.28 1.00 -2.28
C THR A 200 15.22 1.80 -1.53
N ALA A 201 14.36 1.14 -0.75
CA ALA A 201 13.42 1.81 0.16
C ALA A 201 14.15 2.62 1.25
N LEU A 202 15.24 2.06 1.80
CA LEU A 202 16.08 2.76 2.77
C LEU A 202 16.75 3.98 2.13
N LEU A 203 17.30 3.83 0.92
CA LEU A 203 17.92 4.92 0.17
C LEU A 203 16.95 6.07 -0.09
N ALA A 204 15.74 5.78 -0.55
CA ALA A 204 14.69 6.76 -0.80
C ALA A 204 14.34 7.60 0.45
N ARG A 205 14.46 7.01 1.64
CA ARG A 205 14.25 7.70 2.92
C ARG A 205 15.47 8.48 3.41
N VAL A 206 16.68 8.04 3.06
CA VAL A 206 17.96 8.65 3.53
C VAL A 206 18.33 9.90 2.75
N ILE A 207 18.05 9.93 1.45
CA ILE A 207 18.36 11.11 0.60
C ILE A 207 17.67 12.37 1.11
N PRO A 208 16.34 12.38 1.41
CA PRO A 208 15.69 13.56 1.95
C PRO A 208 16.23 14.01 3.32
N ALA A 209 16.88 13.13 4.06
CA ALA A 209 17.47 13.43 5.35
C ALA A 209 18.86 14.10 5.27
N ASP A 210 19.40 14.29 4.07
CA ASP A 210 20.71 14.91 3.83
C ASP A 210 21.84 14.23 4.61
N LEU A 211 22.13 12.98 4.26
CA LEU A 211 23.15 12.13 4.88
C LEU A 211 24.04 11.48 3.81
N PRO A 212 24.90 12.28 3.14
CA PRO A 212 25.65 11.84 1.94
C PRO A 212 26.54 10.61 2.20
N GLY A 213 27.12 10.50 3.39
CA GLY A 213 27.96 9.34 3.75
C GLY A 213 27.17 8.02 3.80
N LEU A 214 25.89 8.04 4.22
CA LEU A 214 25.02 6.88 4.15
C LEU A 214 24.55 6.57 2.74
N VAL A 215 24.22 7.61 1.97
CA VAL A 215 23.81 7.45 0.56
C VAL A 215 24.86 6.69 -0.22
N GLY A 216 26.14 7.09 -0.14
CA GLY A 216 27.25 6.40 -0.81
C GLY A 216 27.38 4.93 -0.38
N ARG A 217 27.25 4.63 0.91
CA ARG A 217 27.33 3.25 1.43
C ARG A 217 26.17 2.37 0.96
N ILE A 218 24.95 2.90 0.99
CA ILE A 218 23.76 2.17 0.53
C ILE A 218 23.86 1.92 -0.97
N THR A 219 24.23 2.92 -1.76
CA THR A 219 24.39 2.79 -3.21
C THR A 219 25.44 1.73 -3.57
N ALA A 220 26.59 1.72 -2.86
CA ALA A 220 27.62 0.69 -3.05
C ALA A 220 27.09 -0.73 -2.71
N GLN A 221 26.28 -0.86 -1.66
CA GLN A 221 25.69 -2.15 -1.30
C GLN A 221 24.64 -2.61 -2.33
N ILE A 222 23.81 -1.69 -2.84
CA ILE A 222 22.87 -1.97 -3.93
C ILE A 222 23.64 -2.44 -5.18
N ALA A 223 24.71 -1.75 -5.56
CA ALA A 223 25.55 -2.13 -6.71
C ALA A 223 26.15 -3.55 -6.54
N ASN A 224 26.68 -3.87 -5.36
CA ASN A 224 27.22 -5.19 -5.06
C ASN A 224 26.14 -6.27 -5.11
N LEU A 225 24.99 -6.04 -4.48
CA LEU A 225 23.89 -6.99 -4.46
C LEU A 225 23.29 -7.18 -5.85
N SER A 226 23.12 -6.10 -6.63
CA SER A 226 22.58 -6.15 -7.99
C SER A 226 23.46 -6.98 -8.93
N ALA A 227 24.75 -7.07 -8.69
CA ALA A 227 25.67 -7.88 -9.51
C ALA A 227 25.47 -9.40 -9.35
N SER A 228 24.98 -9.86 -8.22
CA SER A 228 24.83 -11.28 -7.87
C SER A 228 23.39 -11.77 -7.70
N HIS A 229 22.41 -10.87 -7.74
CA HIS A 229 21.02 -11.18 -7.38
C HIS A 229 20.19 -11.50 -8.62
N ASP A 230 19.57 -12.68 -8.67
CA ASP A 230 18.76 -13.16 -9.81
C ASP A 230 17.26 -13.20 -9.51
N ASN A 231 16.80 -12.63 -8.38
CA ASN A 231 15.38 -12.61 -8.03
C ASN A 231 14.65 -11.50 -8.80
N LEU A 232 13.80 -11.91 -9.77
CA LEU A 232 13.00 -10.98 -10.58
C LEU A 232 12.07 -10.11 -9.73
N ALA A 233 11.36 -10.69 -8.77
CA ALA A 233 10.39 -9.97 -7.95
C ALA A 233 11.06 -8.88 -7.11
N ASP A 234 12.21 -9.18 -6.49
CA ASP A 234 12.99 -8.22 -5.71
C ASP A 234 13.56 -7.10 -6.61
N THR A 235 14.05 -7.46 -7.79
CA THR A 235 14.53 -6.49 -8.78
C THR A 235 13.40 -5.54 -9.20
N LEU A 236 12.24 -6.07 -9.57
CA LEU A 236 11.08 -5.26 -9.97
C LEU A 236 10.57 -4.36 -8.83
N ALA A 237 10.58 -4.84 -7.59
CA ALA A 237 10.19 -4.05 -6.41
C ALA A 237 11.17 -2.92 -6.11
N ALA A 238 12.45 -3.07 -6.48
CA ALA A 238 13.49 -2.06 -6.29
C ALA A 238 13.41 -0.90 -7.31
N LEU A 239 13.00 -1.17 -8.56
CA LEU A 239 13.02 -0.20 -9.65
C LEU A 239 12.23 1.09 -9.37
N PRO A 240 10.98 1.06 -8.85
CA PRO A 240 10.22 2.27 -8.59
C PRO A 240 10.92 3.22 -7.61
N ASN A 241 11.47 2.68 -6.53
CA ASN A 241 12.19 3.48 -5.54
C ASN A 241 13.45 4.11 -6.11
N LEU A 242 14.22 3.37 -6.93
CA LEU A 242 15.41 3.88 -7.59
C LEU A 242 15.06 4.98 -8.60
N ALA A 243 14.08 4.74 -9.46
CA ALA A 243 13.66 5.70 -10.47
C ALA A 243 13.14 7.00 -9.84
N ASP A 244 12.30 6.86 -8.81
CA ASP A 244 11.80 8.02 -8.05
C ASP A 244 12.95 8.80 -7.39
N THR A 245 13.90 8.09 -6.81
CA THR A 245 15.09 8.68 -6.19
C THR A 245 15.96 9.44 -7.20
N VAL A 246 16.18 8.90 -8.40
CA VAL A 246 16.91 9.60 -9.48
C VAL A 246 16.19 10.89 -9.88
N ARG A 247 14.87 10.85 -9.99
CA ARG A 247 14.05 12.01 -10.34
C ARG A 247 14.08 13.11 -9.29
N TYR A 248 14.03 12.74 -8.00
CA TYR A 248 14.07 13.70 -6.88
C TYR A 248 15.46 14.12 -6.45
N GLY A 249 16.50 13.40 -6.82
CA GLY A 249 17.89 13.71 -6.46
C GLY A 249 18.33 15.11 -6.87
N ASN A 250 17.90 15.59 -8.04
CA ASN A 250 18.20 16.92 -8.55
C ASN A 250 17.67 18.08 -7.67
N VAL A 251 16.66 17.82 -6.83
CA VAL A 251 16.06 18.84 -5.94
C VAL A 251 16.90 19.09 -4.69
N ARG A 252 17.78 18.14 -4.34
CA ARG A 252 18.54 18.14 -3.09
C ARG A 252 20.05 18.14 -3.27
N ASP A 253 20.54 18.67 -4.40
CA ASP A 253 21.98 18.72 -4.77
C ASP A 253 22.68 17.34 -4.68
N TYR A 254 21.93 16.26 -4.87
CA TYR A 254 22.47 14.90 -4.95
C TYR A 254 22.82 14.55 -6.39
N ASP A 255 24.03 14.05 -6.63
CA ASP A 255 24.42 13.53 -7.94
C ASP A 255 23.71 12.20 -8.23
N PRO A 256 22.77 12.14 -9.20
CA PRO A 256 22.04 10.92 -9.52
C PRO A 256 22.86 9.91 -10.32
N ALA A 257 24.05 10.27 -10.85
CA ALA A 257 24.83 9.44 -11.75
C ALA A 257 25.12 8.02 -11.21
N PRO A 258 25.47 7.82 -9.92
CA PRO A 258 25.67 6.48 -9.37
C PRO A 258 24.39 5.62 -9.38
N LEU A 259 23.22 6.22 -9.16
CA LEU A 259 21.93 5.51 -9.20
C LEU A 259 21.48 5.19 -10.61
N VAL A 260 21.74 6.09 -11.56
CA VAL A 260 21.50 5.83 -12.98
C VAL A 260 22.34 4.65 -13.45
N ALA A 261 23.61 4.53 -13.03
CA ALA A 261 24.45 3.38 -13.35
C ALA A 261 23.90 2.05 -12.76
N VAL A 262 23.34 2.10 -11.55
CA VAL A 262 22.67 0.92 -10.96
C VAL A 262 21.41 0.55 -11.75
N LEU A 263 20.57 1.53 -12.09
CA LEU A 263 19.38 1.30 -12.92
C LEU A 263 19.75 0.72 -14.29
N ASP A 264 20.79 1.25 -14.93
CA ASP A 264 21.30 0.75 -16.21
C ASP A 264 21.66 -0.73 -16.10
N THR A 265 22.42 -1.11 -15.06
CA THR A 265 22.80 -2.50 -14.80
C THR A 265 21.61 -3.41 -14.57
N LEU A 266 20.65 -3.00 -13.74
CA LEU A 266 19.46 -3.80 -13.42
C LEU A 266 18.56 -3.98 -14.65
N LEU A 267 18.30 -2.89 -15.39
CA LEU A 267 17.43 -2.92 -16.57
C LEU A 267 18.09 -3.68 -17.73
N ALA A 268 19.41 -3.55 -17.93
CA ALA A 268 20.14 -4.35 -18.92
C ALA A 268 20.02 -5.87 -18.61
N ARG A 269 20.11 -6.26 -17.34
CA ARG A 269 19.94 -7.66 -16.93
C ARG A 269 18.50 -8.15 -17.12
N LEU A 270 17.51 -7.33 -16.79
CA LEU A 270 16.10 -7.65 -17.06
C LEU A 270 15.86 -7.86 -18.55
N ALA A 271 16.39 -6.98 -19.39
CA ALA A 271 16.29 -7.10 -20.85
C ALA A 271 16.96 -8.36 -21.40
N ALA A 272 18.04 -8.83 -20.74
CA ALA A 272 18.79 -10.01 -21.18
C ALA A 272 18.17 -11.33 -20.72
N GLY A 273 17.56 -11.39 -19.53
CA GLY A 273 17.13 -12.67 -18.95
C GLY A 273 15.93 -12.61 -17.99
N GLY A 274 15.38 -11.43 -17.71
CA GLY A 274 14.28 -11.27 -16.75
C GLY A 274 13.02 -12.04 -17.11
N VAL A 275 12.80 -12.30 -18.41
CA VAL A 275 11.65 -13.08 -18.89
C VAL A 275 11.58 -14.48 -18.27
N GLN A 276 12.71 -15.10 -17.89
CA GLN A 276 12.72 -16.44 -17.31
C GLN A 276 11.85 -16.56 -16.05
N GLY A 277 11.79 -15.50 -15.23
CA GLY A 277 10.91 -15.45 -14.06
C GLY A 277 9.42 -15.28 -14.37
N CYS A 278 9.05 -15.04 -15.63
CA CYS A 278 7.67 -14.91 -16.09
C CYS A 278 7.12 -16.18 -16.77
N LEU A 279 7.99 -17.21 -16.96
CA LEU A 279 7.65 -18.39 -17.74
C LEU A 279 7.11 -19.51 -16.85
N ASN A 280 6.05 -20.20 -17.32
CA ASN A 280 5.48 -21.39 -16.68
C ASN A 280 5.12 -21.20 -15.19
N ILE A 281 4.75 -20.00 -14.81
CA ILE A 281 4.31 -19.67 -13.44
C ILE A 281 2.78 -19.76 -13.34
N ASP A 282 2.29 -20.00 -12.13
CA ASP A 282 0.86 -19.98 -11.83
C ASP A 282 0.29 -18.55 -11.78
N TYR A 283 -1.03 -18.46 -11.65
CA TYR A 283 -1.72 -17.17 -11.60
C TYR A 283 -1.30 -16.31 -10.40
N ASP A 284 -1.14 -16.90 -9.22
CA ASP A 284 -0.78 -16.15 -8.00
C ASP A 284 0.63 -15.55 -8.11
N SER A 285 1.57 -16.33 -8.63
CA SER A 285 2.94 -15.88 -8.95
C SER A 285 2.93 -14.78 -10.02
N ALA A 286 2.15 -14.93 -11.08
CA ALA A 286 1.99 -13.91 -12.11
C ALA A 286 1.36 -12.63 -11.55
N ARG A 287 0.37 -12.77 -10.68
CA ARG A 287 -0.29 -11.64 -10.02
C ARG A 287 0.66 -10.87 -9.10
N ALA A 288 1.56 -11.57 -8.40
CA ALA A 288 2.59 -10.96 -7.57
C ALA A 288 3.60 -10.13 -8.39
N LEU A 289 3.88 -10.50 -9.63
CA LEU A 289 4.77 -9.75 -10.54
C LEU A 289 4.06 -8.61 -11.29
N PHE A 290 2.75 -8.72 -11.48
CA PHE A 290 1.96 -7.83 -12.32
C PHE A 290 2.02 -6.36 -11.87
N GLU A 291 1.74 -6.10 -10.59
CA GLU A 291 1.74 -4.72 -10.07
C GLU A 291 3.16 -4.12 -10.02
N PRO A 292 4.22 -4.83 -9.56
CA PRO A 292 5.59 -4.36 -9.67
C PRO A 292 6.03 -4.00 -11.08
N ILE A 293 5.67 -4.80 -12.10
CA ILE A 293 5.96 -4.49 -13.52
C ILE A 293 5.29 -3.18 -13.93
N ARG A 294 4.04 -2.97 -13.59
CA ARG A 294 3.30 -1.73 -13.91
C ARG A 294 3.85 -0.49 -13.21
N GLN A 295 4.20 -0.63 -11.94
CA GLN A 295 4.81 0.46 -11.18
C GLN A 295 6.20 0.82 -11.74
N ALA A 296 7.00 -0.17 -12.11
CA ALA A 296 8.29 0.05 -12.75
C ALA A 296 8.12 0.76 -14.10
N ASP A 297 7.18 0.33 -14.93
CA ASP A 297 6.84 0.96 -16.22
C ASP A 297 6.53 2.45 -16.06
N TYR A 298 5.62 2.76 -15.15
CA TYR A 298 5.22 4.14 -14.88
C TYR A 298 6.40 5.00 -14.42
N GLN A 299 7.20 4.52 -13.48
CA GLN A 299 8.32 5.29 -12.93
C GLN A 299 9.49 5.45 -13.92
N ILE A 300 9.80 4.41 -14.71
CA ILE A 300 10.83 4.49 -15.76
C ILE A 300 10.39 5.47 -16.85
N GLY A 301 9.11 5.45 -17.25
CA GLY A 301 8.57 6.42 -18.19
C GLY A 301 8.72 7.88 -17.74
N LEU A 302 8.61 8.14 -16.42
CA LEU A 302 8.78 9.48 -15.86
C LEU A 302 10.25 9.97 -15.83
N LEU A 303 11.23 9.07 -15.94
CA LEU A 303 12.65 9.46 -15.95
C LEU A 303 13.07 10.21 -17.23
N ASN A 304 12.34 10.00 -18.33
CA ASN A 304 12.69 10.60 -19.63
C ASN A 304 14.11 10.26 -20.10
N HIS A 305 14.60 9.06 -19.79
CA HIS A 305 15.96 8.59 -20.07
C HIS A 305 15.92 7.49 -21.15
N ALA A 306 16.28 7.85 -22.39
CA ALA A 306 16.10 6.99 -23.57
C ALA A 306 16.76 5.60 -23.46
N ALA A 307 17.98 5.51 -22.90
CA ALA A 307 18.67 4.22 -22.77
C ALA A 307 17.98 3.30 -21.77
N LEU A 308 17.52 3.82 -20.61
CA LEU A 308 16.80 3.04 -19.60
C LEU A 308 15.44 2.58 -20.14
N ALA A 309 14.72 3.47 -20.84
CA ALA A 309 13.47 3.15 -21.50
C ALA A 309 13.63 2.03 -22.56
N ALA A 310 14.74 2.04 -23.33
CA ALA A 310 15.01 1.01 -24.33
C ALA A 310 15.23 -0.39 -23.71
N TYR A 311 15.92 -0.49 -22.58
CA TYR A 311 16.04 -1.77 -21.85
C TYR A 311 14.69 -2.27 -21.33
N TRP A 312 13.88 -1.36 -20.77
CA TRP A 312 12.56 -1.69 -20.28
C TRP A 312 11.65 -2.17 -21.41
N GLN A 313 11.61 -1.44 -22.52
CA GLN A 313 10.89 -1.83 -23.72
C GLN A 313 11.29 -3.25 -24.17
N ARG A 314 12.61 -3.52 -24.25
CA ARG A 314 13.11 -4.84 -24.64
C ARG A 314 12.67 -5.94 -23.68
N PHE A 315 12.63 -5.68 -22.38
CA PHE A 315 12.08 -6.64 -21.40
C PHE A 315 10.61 -6.96 -21.67
N LEU A 316 9.77 -5.95 -21.92
CA LEU A 316 8.37 -6.14 -22.28
C LEU A 316 8.21 -6.92 -23.61
N GLU A 317 9.02 -6.62 -24.61
CA GLU A 317 9.05 -7.33 -25.89
C GLU A 317 9.43 -8.81 -25.72
N THR A 318 10.35 -9.13 -24.80
CA THR A 318 10.70 -10.53 -24.50
C THR A 318 9.57 -11.28 -23.80
N ILE A 319 8.79 -10.62 -22.94
CA ILE A 319 7.57 -11.21 -22.35
C ILE A 319 6.53 -11.48 -23.45
N LEU A 320 6.32 -10.52 -24.35
CA LEU A 320 5.37 -10.63 -25.44
C LEU A 320 5.73 -11.77 -26.41
N ALA A 321 7.02 -11.94 -26.72
CA ALA A 321 7.51 -12.98 -27.64
C ALA A 321 7.53 -14.40 -27.02
N ALA A 322 7.45 -14.51 -25.69
CA ALA A 322 7.55 -15.78 -24.99
C ALA A 322 6.21 -16.52 -24.93
N HIS A 323 6.05 -17.60 -25.70
CA HIS A 323 4.81 -18.39 -25.77
C HIS A 323 4.36 -19.00 -24.45
N ASN A 324 5.27 -19.24 -23.52
CA ASN A 324 5.02 -19.80 -22.19
C ASN A 324 5.06 -18.76 -21.06
N ALA A 325 5.08 -17.48 -21.38
CA ALA A 325 4.82 -16.42 -20.40
C ALA A 325 3.36 -16.50 -19.94
N HIS A 326 3.13 -16.21 -18.64
CA HIS A 326 1.77 -16.22 -18.12
C HIS A 326 0.89 -15.19 -18.85
N PRO A 327 -0.35 -15.53 -19.27
CA PRO A 327 -1.22 -14.65 -20.06
C PRO A 327 -1.45 -13.27 -19.44
N LEU A 328 -1.62 -13.19 -18.13
CA LEU A 328 -1.77 -11.93 -17.39
C LEU A 328 -0.59 -10.97 -17.66
N LEU A 329 0.64 -11.48 -17.65
CA LEU A 329 1.84 -10.67 -17.88
C LEU A 329 2.03 -10.31 -19.34
N SER A 330 1.71 -11.25 -20.26
CA SER A 330 1.74 -10.99 -21.70
C SER A 330 0.70 -9.93 -22.10
N GLY A 331 -0.52 -9.99 -21.57
CA GLY A 331 -1.54 -8.97 -21.79
C GLY A 331 -1.12 -7.59 -21.25
N SER A 332 -0.51 -7.56 -20.08
CA SER A 332 0.03 -6.33 -19.48
C SER A 332 1.17 -5.74 -20.32
N ALA A 333 2.11 -6.57 -20.77
CA ALA A 333 3.22 -6.13 -21.61
C ALA A 333 2.72 -5.58 -22.95
N THR A 334 1.73 -6.24 -23.59
CA THR A 334 1.08 -5.75 -24.81
C THR A 334 0.48 -4.36 -24.59
N ARG A 335 -0.23 -4.17 -23.47
CA ARG A 335 -0.86 -2.90 -23.14
C ARG A 335 0.17 -1.79 -22.91
N GLN A 336 1.23 -2.04 -22.18
CA GLN A 336 2.28 -1.06 -21.91
C GLN A 336 3.00 -0.65 -23.19
N LEU A 337 3.36 -1.60 -24.06
CA LEU A 337 3.96 -1.32 -25.37
C LEU A 337 3.01 -0.53 -26.28
N PHE A 338 1.71 -0.80 -26.22
CA PHE A 338 0.69 -0.06 -26.95
C PHE A 338 0.57 1.40 -26.43
N ASP A 339 0.48 1.59 -25.12
CA ASP A 339 0.37 2.92 -24.51
C ASP A 339 1.62 3.78 -24.77
N GLN A 340 2.79 3.15 -24.89
CA GLN A 340 4.07 3.78 -25.27
C GLN A 340 4.26 3.98 -26.78
N GLN A 341 3.29 3.58 -27.60
CA GLN A 341 3.35 3.66 -29.07
C GLN A 341 4.44 2.79 -29.73
N HIS A 342 4.92 1.75 -29.03
CA HIS A 342 5.82 0.73 -29.59
C HIS A 342 5.06 -0.38 -30.30
N LEU A 343 3.77 -0.54 -30.01
CA LEU A 343 2.81 -1.36 -30.74
C LEU A 343 1.68 -0.45 -31.23
N ASP A 344 1.31 -0.61 -32.50
CA ASP A 344 0.12 0.04 -33.04
C ASP A 344 -1.16 -0.76 -32.76
N ALA A 345 -2.31 -0.22 -33.15
CA ALA A 345 -3.59 -0.86 -32.94
C ALA A 345 -3.74 -2.19 -33.70
N ASP A 346 -3.15 -2.28 -34.89
CA ASP A 346 -3.23 -3.48 -35.72
C ASP A 346 -2.38 -4.61 -35.14
N ALA A 347 -1.15 -4.33 -34.75
CA ALA A 347 -0.31 -5.30 -34.05
C ALA A 347 -0.91 -5.75 -32.71
N SER A 348 -1.52 -4.84 -31.95
CA SER A 348 -2.24 -5.16 -30.73
C SER A 348 -3.48 -6.03 -31.00
N ALA A 349 -4.19 -5.78 -32.09
CA ALA A 349 -5.33 -6.60 -32.53
C ALA A 349 -4.91 -8.04 -32.90
N VAL A 350 -3.74 -8.20 -33.52
CA VAL A 350 -3.18 -9.53 -33.82
C VAL A 350 -2.89 -10.28 -32.51
N GLN A 351 -2.25 -9.66 -31.52
CA GLN A 351 -1.99 -10.27 -30.22
C GLN A 351 -3.30 -10.66 -29.51
N LEU A 352 -4.26 -9.74 -29.49
CA LEU A 352 -5.57 -9.97 -28.91
C LEU A 352 -6.27 -11.18 -29.60
N ALA A 353 -6.28 -11.23 -30.93
CA ALA A 353 -6.89 -12.30 -31.67
C ALA A 353 -6.21 -13.67 -31.44
N GLN A 354 -4.89 -13.68 -31.32
CA GLN A 354 -4.13 -14.90 -31.02
C GLN A 354 -4.48 -15.45 -29.63
N HIS A 355 -4.48 -14.60 -28.58
CA HIS A 355 -4.73 -15.01 -27.22
C HIS A 355 -6.21 -15.33 -26.94
N LEU A 356 -7.14 -14.67 -27.63
CA LEU A 356 -8.59 -14.94 -27.57
C LEU A 356 -9.05 -15.99 -28.58
N SER A 357 -8.14 -16.65 -29.28
CA SER A 357 -8.48 -17.74 -30.19
C SER A 357 -9.12 -18.92 -29.44
N ALA A 358 -10.09 -19.58 -30.11
CA ALA A 358 -10.71 -20.81 -29.61
C ALA A 358 -9.72 -21.99 -29.42
N ALA A 359 -8.49 -21.87 -29.92
CA ALA A 359 -7.42 -22.83 -29.68
C ALA A 359 -6.83 -22.74 -28.26
N ASN A 360 -7.02 -21.63 -27.58
CA ASN A 360 -6.56 -21.43 -26.20
C ASN A 360 -7.68 -21.77 -25.20
N PRO A 361 -7.32 -22.26 -24.00
CA PRO A 361 -8.30 -22.41 -22.92
C PRO A 361 -8.98 -21.07 -22.61
N PRO A 362 -10.29 -21.04 -22.33
CA PRO A 362 -10.99 -19.80 -22.02
C PRO A 362 -10.40 -19.01 -20.85
N GLU A 363 -9.85 -19.71 -19.86
CA GLU A 363 -9.16 -19.10 -18.71
C GLU A 363 -7.90 -18.34 -19.14
N HIS A 364 -7.13 -18.88 -20.08
CA HIS A 364 -5.97 -18.20 -20.69
C HIS A 364 -6.37 -16.86 -21.29
N ALA A 365 -7.42 -16.84 -22.11
CA ALA A 365 -7.94 -15.64 -22.75
C ALA A 365 -8.42 -14.61 -21.71
N ALA A 366 -9.09 -15.06 -20.66
CA ALA A 366 -9.58 -14.19 -19.59
C ALA A 366 -8.44 -13.56 -18.76
N HIS A 367 -7.39 -14.32 -18.46
CA HIS A 367 -6.19 -13.78 -17.77
C HIS A 367 -5.45 -12.78 -18.67
N TRP A 368 -5.35 -13.04 -19.96
CA TRP A 368 -4.73 -12.11 -20.89
C TRP A 368 -5.51 -10.79 -20.96
N LEU A 369 -6.84 -10.86 -21.06
CA LEU A 369 -7.72 -9.70 -21.03
C LEU A 369 -7.60 -8.93 -19.70
N GLU A 370 -7.50 -9.60 -18.57
CA GLU A 370 -7.28 -8.95 -17.27
C GLU A 370 -6.01 -8.11 -17.31
N GLY A 371 -4.92 -8.63 -17.87
CA GLY A 371 -3.66 -7.90 -18.02
C GLY A 371 -3.77 -6.70 -18.97
N PHE A 372 -4.38 -6.89 -20.13
CA PHE A 372 -4.49 -5.87 -21.17
C PHE A 372 -5.46 -4.74 -20.82
N LEU A 373 -6.58 -5.04 -20.16
CA LEU A 373 -7.66 -4.10 -19.86
C LEU A 373 -7.59 -3.52 -18.42
N TYR A 374 -6.56 -3.83 -17.68
CA TYR A 374 -6.48 -3.44 -16.27
C TYR A 374 -6.80 -1.96 -16.03
N GLN A 375 -7.80 -1.70 -15.19
CA GLN A 375 -8.28 -0.38 -14.76
C GLN A 375 -8.77 0.57 -15.87
N SER A 376 -8.79 0.18 -17.15
CA SER A 376 -9.28 1.07 -18.20
C SER A 376 -9.86 0.30 -19.40
N GLY A 377 -11.13 0.55 -19.63
CA GLY A 377 -11.86 0.12 -20.84
C GLY A 377 -11.78 1.10 -22.01
N THR A 378 -11.15 2.28 -21.81
CA THR A 378 -11.09 3.35 -22.83
C THR A 378 -10.50 2.85 -24.15
N VAL A 379 -9.52 1.94 -24.11
CA VAL A 379 -8.92 1.35 -25.32
C VAL A 379 -9.95 0.65 -26.21
N LEU A 380 -10.94 -0.01 -25.62
CA LEU A 380 -12.03 -0.67 -26.36
C LEU A 380 -13.07 0.33 -26.88
N LEU A 381 -13.18 1.50 -26.26
CA LEU A 381 -14.08 2.56 -26.72
C LEU A 381 -13.52 3.28 -27.95
N ILE A 382 -12.20 3.49 -28.00
CA ILE A 382 -11.52 4.28 -29.02
C ILE A 382 -11.16 3.41 -30.24
N HIS A 383 -10.71 2.15 -30.03
CA HIS A 383 -10.22 1.28 -31.08
C HIS A 383 -11.26 0.21 -31.44
N GLU A 384 -11.99 0.44 -32.54
CA GLU A 384 -13.05 -0.44 -33.02
C GLU A 384 -12.58 -1.88 -33.31
N PRO A 385 -11.41 -2.13 -33.95
CA PRO A 385 -10.94 -3.49 -34.18
C PRO A 385 -10.74 -4.28 -32.88
N LEU A 386 -10.18 -3.65 -31.84
CA LEU A 386 -9.97 -4.29 -30.53
C LEU A 386 -11.31 -4.64 -29.84
N TRP A 387 -12.28 -3.72 -29.94
CA TRP A 387 -13.63 -3.97 -29.45
C TRP A 387 -14.28 -5.18 -30.13
N GLN A 388 -14.23 -5.24 -31.47
CA GLN A 388 -14.86 -6.33 -32.24
C GLN A 388 -14.28 -7.70 -31.89
N ILE A 389 -12.97 -7.78 -31.63
CA ILE A 389 -12.33 -9.05 -31.25
C ILE A 389 -12.81 -9.48 -29.84
N VAL A 390 -12.86 -8.57 -28.88
CA VAL A 390 -13.32 -8.89 -27.52
C VAL A 390 -14.81 -9.26 -27.50
N ASP A 391 -15.66 -8.47 -28.19
CA ASP A 391 -17.09 -8.73 -28.31
C ASP A 391 -17.36 -10.08 -29.02
N GLY A 392 -16.64 -10.34 -30.10
CA GLY A 392 -16.72 -11.60 -30.82
C GLY A 392 -16.32 -12.81 -29.97
N TRP A 393 -15.24 -12.69 -29.18
CA TRP A 393 -14.79 -13.73 -28.29
C TRP A 393 -15.84 -13.98 -27.19
N LEU A 394 -16.34 -12.94 -26.50
CA LEU A 394 -17.34 -13.07 -25.45
C LEU A 394 -18.63 -13.76 -25.96
N ARG A 395 -19.05 -13.42 -27.16
CA ARG A 395 -20.24 -14.05 -27.82
C ARG A 395 -19.99 -15.48 -28.28
N GLY A 396 -18.74 -15.83 -28.52
CA GLY A 396 -18.33 -17.19 -28.91
C GLY A 396 -18.20 -18.17 -27.76
N LEU A 397 -18.22 -17.69 -26.51
CA LEU A 397 -18.14 -18.54 -25.32
C LEU A 397 -19.41 -19.41 -25.20
N THR A 398 -19.21 -20.67 -24.80
CA THR A 398 -20.33 -21.53 -24.38
C THR A 398 -20.92 -21.03 -23.06
N ALA A 399 -22.19 -21.36 -22.79
CA ALA A 399 -22.83 -20.97 -21.50
C ALA A 399 -22.05 -21.50 -20.28
N GLU A 400 -21.46 -22.68 -20.41
CA GLU A 400 -20.63 -23.30 -19.36
C GLU A 400 -19.35 -22.48 -19.13
N HIS A 401 -18.54 -22.23 -20.18
CA HIS A 401 -17.33 -21.43 -20.09
C HIS A 401 -17.61 -19.99 -19.62
N PHE A 402 -18.72 -19.39 -20.09
CA PHE A 402 -19.10 -18.06 -19.66
C PHE A 402 -19.38 -18.01 -18.15
N THR A 403 -20.10 -19.02 -17.63
CA THR A 403 -20.42 -19.11 -16.19
C THR A 403 -19.15 -19.31 -15.36
N GLU A 404 -18.24 -20.14 -15.84
CA GLU A 404 -16.96 -20.41 -15.16
C GLU A 404 -16.06 -19.16 -15.12
N LEU A 405 -15.96 -18.42 -16.23
CA LEU A 405 -15.16 -17.22 -16.34
C LEU A 405 -15.79 -15.96 -15.74
N LEU A 406 -17.06 -16.02 -15.42
CA LEU A 406 -17.83 -14.87 -14.96
C LEU A 406 -17.22 -14.11 -13.77
N PRO A 407 -16.69 -14.77 -12.73
CA PRO A 407 -16.03 -14.07 -11.61
C PRO A 407 -14.80 -13.27 -12.08
N LEU A 408 -14.01 -13.82 -13.01
CA LEU A 408 -12.81 -13.19 -13.54
C LEU A 408 -13.16 -12.01 -14.45
N LEU A 409 -14.09 -12.19 -15.39
CA LEU A 409 -14.59 -11.12 -16.24
C LEU A 409 -15.22 -9.99 -15.43
N ARG A 410 -16.02 -10.33 -14.42
CA ARG A 410 -16.61 -9.34 -13.53
C ARG A 410 -15.54 -8.53 -12.80
N ARG A 411 -14.47 -9.16 -12.30
CA ARG A 411 -13.35 -8.49 -11.67
C ARG A 411 -12.68 -7.52 -12.64
N THR A 412 -12.37 -7.95 -13.85
CA THR A 412 -11.72 -7.13 -14.88
C THR A 412 -12.57 -5.91 -15.22
N PHE A 413 -13.85 -6.10 -15.60
CA PHE A 413 -14.72 -5.00 -16.00
C PHE A 413 -15.19 -4.12 -14.84
N SER A 414 -15.27 -4.64 -13.62
CA SER A 414 -15.61 -3.83 -12.44
C SER A 414 -14.53 -2.81 -12.05
N SER A 415 -13.29 -3.05 -12.48
CA SER A 415 -12.16 -2.14 -12.26
C SER A 415 -12.25 -0.84 -13.07
N PHE A 416 -13.10 -0.82 -14.12
CA PHE A 416 -13.26 0.37 -14.97
C PHE A 416 -14.06 1.47 -14.28
N GLU A 417 -13.85 2.71 -14.68
CA GLU A 417 -14.66 3.83 -14.21
C GLU A 417 -16.15 3.68 -14.62
N TYR A 418 -17.04 4.27 -13.84
CA TYR A 418 -18.47 4.18 -14.11
C TYR A 418 -18.85 4.67 -15.51
N GLY A 419 -18.23 5.76 -15.98
CA GLY A 419 -18.45 6.31 -17.33
C GLY A 419 -18.05 5.36 -18.44
N GLU A 420 -16.88 4.70 -18.30
CA GLU A 420 -16.39 3.69 -19.27
C GLU A 420 -17.32 2.48 -19.33
N ARG A 421 -17.73 1.94 -18.16
CA ARG A 421 -18.66 0.79 -18.12
C ARG A 421 -19.99 1.10 -18.79
N ARG A 422 -20.53 2.31 -18.61
CA ARG A 422 -21.78 2.74 -19.25
C ARG A 422 -21.60 2.80 -20.76
N GLN A 423 -20.56 3.47 -21.25
CA GLN A 423 -20.29 3.61 -22.68
C GLN A 423 -20.04 2.27 -23.37
N LEU A 424 -19.29 1.36 -22.71
CA LEU A 424 -19.11 -0.01 -23.22
C LEU A 424 -20.43 -0.79 -23.28
N GLY A 425 -21.29 -0.64 -22.27
CA GLY A 425 -22.61 -1.23 -22.26
C GLY A 425 -23.52 -0.68 -23.37
N ASP A 426 -23.47 0.63 -23.63
CA ASP A 426 -24.21 1.24 -24.74
C ASP A 426 -23.68 0.78 -26.10
N LYS A 427 -22.34 0.67 -26.25
CA LYS A 427 -21.69 0.14 -27.45
C LYS A 427 -22.07 -1.33 -27.71
N ALA A 428 -22.10 -2.16 -26.66
CA ALA A 428 -22.53 -3.55 -26.77
C ALA A 428 -23.99 -3.70 -27.22
N ARG A 429 -24.89 -2.82 -26.74
CA ARG A 429 -26.29 -2.81 -27.16
C ARG A 429 -26.46 -2.35 -28.62
N ALA A 430 -25.75 -1.30 -29.03
CA ALA A 430 -25.77 -0.80 -30.41
C ALA A 430 -25.32 -1.91 -31.39
N HIS A 431 -24.23 -2.60 -31.11
CA HIS A 431 -23.76 -3.72 -31.93
C HIS A 431 -24.69 -4.93 -31.92
N ALA A 432 -25.52 -5.11 -30.89
CA ALA A 432 -26.57 -6.13 -30.87
C ALA A 432 -27.75 -5.76 -31.80
N SER A 433 -28.01 -4.45 -31.97
CA SER A 433 -29.14 -3.93 -32.76
C SER A 433 -28.82 -3.79 -34.26
N ASP A 434 -27.54 -3.59 -34.63
CA ASP A 434 -27.12 -3.36 -36.02
C ASP A 434 -26.95 -4.62 -36.85
N ARG A 435 -27.20 -5.80 -36.30
CA ARG A 435 -27.18 -7.03 -37.07
C ARG A 435 -28.53 -7.14 -37.80
N PRO A 436 -28.57 -7.06 -39.17
CA PRO A 436 -29.79 -7.39 -39.88
C PRO A 436 -30.20 -8.81 -39.52
N ALA A 437 -31.47 -8.99 -39.19
CA ALA A 437 -32.05 -10.31 -38.96
C ALA A 437 -31.56 -11.23 -40.04
N ALA A 438 -30.80 -12.26 -39.71
CA ALA A 438 -30.27 -13.21 -40.66
C ALA A 438 -31.46 -13.83 -41.43
N THR A 439 -31.62 -13.43 -42.67
CA THR A 439 -32.47 -14.16 -43.61
C THR A 439 -32.01 -15.62 -43.60
N PRO A 440 -32.90 -16.59 -43.50
CA PRO A 440 -32.54 -18.01 -43.49
C PRO A 440 -32.10 -18.41 -44.91
N ALA A 441 -30.84 -18.18 -45.25
CA ALA A 441 -30.23 -18.71 -46.43
C ALA A 441 -29.27 -19.82 -46.04
N THR A 442 -29.69 -21.04 -46.31
CA THR A 442 -28.91 -22.29 -46.38
C THR A 442 -28.10 -22.62 -45.11
N ALA A 443 -28.78 -23.29 -44.19
CA ALA A 443 -28.16 -24.07 -43.13
C ALA A 443 -27.32 -25.18 -43.74
N SER A 444 -26.02 -24.96 -43.91
CA SER A 444 -25.03 -26.03 -43.82
C SER A 444 -25.01 -26.48 -42.38
N ALA A 445 -25.27 -27.76 -42.17
CA ALA A 445 -25.37 -28.45 -40.90
C ALA A 445 -24.09 -28.30 -40.07
N HIS A 446 -23.98 -27.26 -39.27
CA HIS A 446 -23.11 -27.23 -38.05
C HIS A 446 -23.78 -26.38 -37.00
N THR A 447 -24.25 -27.08 -35.99
CA THR A 447 -24.77 -26.60 -34.71
C THR A 447 -26.05 -25.78 -34.81
N ALA A 448 -27.19 -26.46 -34.69
CA ALA A 448 -28.38 -25.88 -34.13
C ALA A 448 -28.00 -25.34 -32.72
N PHE A 449 -27.74 -24.06 -32.63
CA PHE A 449 -27.67 -23.36 -31.36
C PHE A 449 -29.02 -23.62 -30.69
N ALA A 450 -29.02 -24.41 -29.61
CA ALA A 450 -30.25 -24.68 -28.93
C ALA A 450 -30.79 -23.35 -28.44
N SER A 451 -31.85 -22.85 -29.06
CA SER A 451 -32.49 -21.57 -28.80
C SER A 451 -32.85 -21.37 -27.33
N GLU A 452 -33.06 -22.49 -26.61
CA GLU A 452 -33.32 -22.53 -25.18
C GLU A 452 -32.13 -22.07 -24.33
N HIS A 453 -30.90 -22.42 -24.71
CA HIS A 453 -29.70 -21.98 -23.96
C HIS A 453 -29.35 -20.51 -24.25
N GLY A 454 -29.60 -20.06 -25.47
CA GLY A 454 -29.44 -18.65 -25.84
C GLY A 454 -30.43 -17.75 -25.13
N LEU A 455 -31.68 -18.17 -24.96
CA LEU A 455 -32.70 -17.46 -24.18
C LEU A 455 -32.38 -17.39 -22.70
N ALA A 456 -31.88 -18.46 -22.09
CA ALA A 456 -31.47 -18.47 -20.70
C ALA A 456 -30.28 -17.53 -20.43
N ALA A 457 -29.29 -17.50 -21.33
CA ALA A 457 -28.17 -16.57 -21.25
C ALA A 457 -28.63 -15.11 -21.41
N MET A 458 -29.52 -14.83 -22.35
CA MET A 458 -30.11 -13.50 -22.56
C MET A 458 -30.95 -13.05 -21.35
N GLN A 459 -31.72 -13.93 -20.73
CA GLN A 459 -32.49 -13.64 -19.54
C GLN A 459 -31.58 -13.27 -18.36
N THR A 460 -30.47 -13.96 -18.20
CA THR A 460 -29.50 -13.69 -17.12
C THR A 460 -28.81 -12.33 -17.35
N VAL A 461 -28.40 -12.03 -18.57
CA VAL A 461 -27.77 -10.74 -18.93
C VAL A 461 -28.78 -9.59 -18.81
N ALA A 462 -30.01 -9.78 -19.27
CA ALA A 462 -31.07 -8.77 -19.18
C ALA A 462 -31.46 -8.47 -17.71
N ALA A 463 -31.57 -9.49 -16.85
CA ALA A 463 -31.81 -9.33 -15.42
C ALA A 463 -30.65 -8.57 -14.73
N TRP A 464 -29.44 -8.74 -15.19
CA TRP A 464 -28.28 -8.04 -14.67
C TRP A 464 -28.17 -6.58 -15.11
N LEU A 465 -28.60 -6.30 -16.34
CA LEU A 465 -28.60 -4.96 -16.93
C LEU A 465 -29.86 -4.17 -16.54
N GLY A 466 -30.82 -4.80 -15.83
CA GLY A 466 -32.10 -4.19 -15.47
C GLY A 466 -32.99 -3.85 -16.69
N ILE A 467 -32.85 -4.60 -17.80
CA ILE A 467 -33.59 -4.40 -19.04
C ILE A 467 -34.72 -5.43 -19.11
N PRO A 468 -36.01 -5.04 -19.21
CA PRO A 468 -37.08 -5.99 -19.45
C PRO A 468 -36.92 -6.62 -20.84
N LEU A 469 -36.87 -7.96 -20.93
CA LEU A 469 -37.02 -8.67 -22.20
C LEU A 469 -38.49 -8.54 -22.64
N VAL A 470 -38.68 -7.86 -23.76
CA VAL A 470 -40.00 -7.91 -24.45
C VAL A 470 -40.05 -9.26 -25.17
N ALA A 471 -40.88 -10.15 -24.64
CA ALA A 471 -41.22 -11.37 -25.37
C ALA A 471 -42.15 -10.99 -26.53
N GLU A 472 -41.70 -11.17 -27.79
CA GLU A 472 -42.61 -11.35 -28.93
C GLU A 472 -42.94 -12.84 -29.10
#